data_a2e6717e399f890d95bccd6b4d5937b8
#
_entry.id   a2e6717e399f890d95bccd6b4d5937b8
#
_cell.length_a   1.000
_cell.length_b   1.000
_cell.length_c   1.000
_cell.angle_alpha   90.00
_cell.angle_beta   90.00
_cell.angle_gamma   90.00
#
_symmetry.space_group_name_H-M   'P 1'
#
loop_
_entity.id
_entity.type
_entity.pdbx_description
1 polymer ?
#
loop_
_entity_poly.entity_id
_entity_poly.type
_entity_poly.pdbx_seq_one_letter_code
_entity_poly.pdbx_strand_id
1 'polypeptide(L)'
;MWISIIHANKIKYKQMKKLTCHCGRVEAEVNVPEKGFEKVMRCNCSICKRKGYIIGVIGPEDFKLVKGEDLLTLYQFKTKTAQHYFCKVCGIHTHNRPRSNPKIYGVNIACIEGIKPFEIENVPVNDGENHPLDQKK
;
A
#
# COMPACT_ATOMS: atom_id res chain seq x y z
N MET A 1 34.55 -0.34 11.66
CA MET A 1 34.23 0.58 10.59
C MET A 1 33.42 -0.04 9.47
N TRP A 2 33.88 -1.11 8.92
CA TRP A 2 33.16 -1.87 7.89
C TRP A 2 31.77 -2.30 8.32
N ILE A 3 31.66 -2.82 9.53
CA ILE A 3 30.41 -3.33 10.08
C ILE A 3 29.38 -2.21 10.21
N SER A 4 29.79 -1.04 10.67
CA SER A 4 28.85 0.07 10.84
C SER A 4 28.39 0.64 9.50
N ILE A 5 29.24 0.64 8.47
CA ILE A 5 28.86 1.08 7.13
C ILE A 5 27.85 0.10 6.52
N ILE A 6 28.11 -1.18 6.63
CA ILE A 6 27.20 -2.22 6.13
C ILE A 6 25.86 -2.16 6.87
N HIS A 7 25.92 -1.93 8.18
CA HIS A 7 24.71 -1.85 9.00
C HIS A 7 23.88 -0.61 8.65
N ALA A 8 24.53 0.53 8.46
CA ALA A 8 23.86 1.75 8.04
C ALA A 8 23.21 1.60 6.68
N ASN A 9 23.89 0.94 5.73
CA ASN A 9 23.35 0.68 4.41
C ASN A 9 22.14 -0.24 4.47
N LYS A 10 22.17 -1.23 5.35
CA LYS A 10 21.06 -2.15 5.53
C LYS A 10 19.79 -1.42 5.98
N ILE A 11 19.93 -0.44 6.87
CA ILE A 11 18.82 0.35 7.40
C ILE A 11 18.30 1.34 6.36
N LYS A 12 19.19 1.91 5.55
CA LYS A 12 18.86 2.96 4.59
C LYS A 12 18.60 2.46 3.18
N TYR A 13 18.67 1.17 2.95
CA TYR A 13 18.64 0.63 1.60
C TYR A 13 17.20 0.53 1.10
N LYS A 14 16.73 1.62 0.49
CA LYS A 14 15.44 1.68 -0.18
C LYS A 14 15.64 2.15 -1.61
N GLN A 15 14.81 1.63 -2.51
CA GLN A 15 14.79 2.07 -3.91
C GLN A 15 13.51 2.83 -4.16
N MET A 16 13.63 3.93 -4.88
CA MET A 16 12.46 4.64 -5.35
C MET A 16 11.90 3.90 -6.55
N LYS A 17 10.62 3.55 -6.47
CA LYS A 17 9.89 2.87 -7.53
C LYS A 17 8.68 3.69 -7.92
N LYS A 18 8.25 3.52 -9.16
CA LYS A 18 7.05 4.16 -9.66
C LYS A 18 5.84 3.28 -9.35
N LEU A 19 4.78 3.89 -8.83
CA LEU A 19 3.49 3.26 -8.63
C LEU A 19 2.49 3.95 -9.56
N THR A 20 1.80 3.19 -10.39
CA THR A 20 0.83 3.78 -11.33
C THR A 20 -0.46 3.00 -11.32
N CYS A 21 -1.56 3.69 -11.61
CA CYS A 21 -2.81 3.03 -11.96
C CYS A 21 -2.69 2.42 -13.37
N HIS A 22 -3.70 1.69 -13.80
CA HIS A 22 -3.65 1.00 -15.09
C HIS A 22 -3.53 1.95 -16.27
N CYS A 23 -4.28 3.04 -16.27
CA CYS A 23 -4.23 4.00 -17.38
C CYS A 23 -3.01 4.94 -17.33
N GLY A 24 -2.25 4.90 -16.25
CA GLY A 24 -1.04 5.71 -16.10
C GLY A 24 -1.26 7.16 -15.70
N ARG A 25 -2.51 7.61 -15.56
CA ARG A 25 -2.79 9.01 -15.21
C ARG A 25 -2.51 9.34 -13.75
N VAL A 26 -2.57 8.35 -12.87
CA VAL A 26 -2.20 8.51 -11.46
C VAL A 26 -0.84 7.86 -11.27
N GLU A 27 0.09 8.63 -10.72
CA GLU A 27 1.45 8.16 -10.49
C GLU A 27 1.97 8.65 -9.16
N ALA A 28 2.62 7.77 -8.44
CA ALA A 28 3.30 8.09 -7.20
C ALA A 28 4.72 7.52 -7.23
N GLU A 29 5.57 8.10 -6.41
CA GLU A 29 6.90 7.56 -6.11
C GLU A 29 6.84 6.92 -4.75
N VAL A 30 7.29 5.68 -4.66
CA VAL A 30 7.33 4.93 -3.41
C VAL A 30 8.73 4.43 -3.15
N ASN A 31 9.17 4.55 -1.90
CA ASN A 31 10.44 3.97 -1.49
C ASN A 31 10.20 2.58 -0.95
N VAL A 32 10.78 1.60 -1.61
CA VAL A 32 10.59 0.19 -1.30
C VAL A 32 11.93 -0.38 -0.86
N PRO A 33 11.97 -1.20 0.19
CA PRO A 33 13.23 -1.87 0.55
C PRO A 33 13.79 -2.65 -0.63
N GLU A 34 15.10 -2.62 -0.80
CA GLU A 34 15.74 -3.26 -1.95
C GLU A 34 15.40 -4.75 -2.05
N LYS A 35 15.27 -5.41 -0.91
CA LYS A 35 14.93 -6.83 -0.86
C LYS A 35 13.44 -7.10 -0.93
N GLY A 36 12.64 -6.08 -1.24
CA GLY A 36 11.19 -6.18 -1.25
C GLY A 36 10.58 -5.77 0.08
N PHE A 37 9.26 -5.80 0.14
CA PHE A 37 8.54 -5.43 1.35
C PHE A 37 8.79 -6.44 2.46
N GLU A 38 9.12 -5.93 3.65
CA GLU A 38 9.21 -6.77 4.85
C GLU A 38 7.83 -7.24 5.29
N LYS A 39 6.81 -6.42 5.00
CA LYS A 39 5.46 -6.68 5.47
C LYS A 39 4.49 -6.52 4.31
N VAL A 40 3.99 -7.67 3.84
CA VAL A 40 2.90 -7.72 2.86
C VAL A 40 1.75 -8.49 3.48
N MET A 41 0.54 -8.18 3.05
CA MET A 41 -0.63 -8.86 3.56
C MET A 41 -1.80 -8.75 2.60
N ARG A 42 -2.77 -9.62 2.77
CA ARG A 42 -4.11 -9.43 2.25
C ARG A 42 -5.03 -9.14 3.43
N CYS A 43 -6.15 -8.51 3.16
CA CYS A 43 -7.12 -8.24 4.19
C CYS A 43 -8.45 -8.85 3.76
N ASN A 44 -9.15 -9.50 4.70
CA ASN A 44 -10.43 -10.14 4.42
C ASN A 44 -11.64 -9.27 4.75
N CYS A 45 -11.44 -7.98 5.03
CA CYS A 45 -12.56 -7.08 5.26
C CYS A 45 -13.44 -6.95 4.00
N SER A 46 -14.61 -6.38 4.17
CA SER A 46 -15.61 -6.34 3.07
C SER A 46 -15.11 -5.69 1.79
N ILE A 47 -14.29 -4.66 1.90
CA ILE A 47 -13.76 -3.98 0.71
C ILE A 47 -12.50 -4.64 0.18
N CYS A 48 -11.56 -5.00 1.05
CA CYS A 48 -10.28 -5.56 0.61
C CYS A 48 -10.42 -6.94 0.00
N LYS A 49 -11.37 -7.77 0.49
CA LYS A 49 -11.60 -9.07 -0.13
C LYS A 49 -12.12 -8.93 -1.56
N ARG A 50 -12.90 -7.89 -1.81
CA ARG A 50 -13.41 -7.63 -3.17
C ARG A 50 -12.33 -7.14 -4.11
N LYS A 51 -11.38 -6.38 -3.60
CA LYS A 51 -10.22 -5.94 -4.39
C LYS A 51 -9.24 -7.08 -4.66
N GLY A 52 -9.09 -8.01 -3.71
CA GLY A 52 -8.22 -9.16 -3.88
C GLY A 52 -6.74 -8.85 -4.02
N TYR A 53 -6.29 -7.68 -3.62
CA TYR A 53 -4.93 -7.23 -3.85
C TYR A 53 -4.00 -7.55 -2.68
N ILE A 54 -2.71 -7.49 -2.94
CA ILE A 54 -1.68 -7.62 -1.90
C ILE A 54 -1.26 -6.22 -1.48
N ILE A 55 -1.24 -5.99 -0.18
CA ILE A 55 -0.94 -4.70 0.41
C ILE A 55 0.51 -4.70 0.87
N GLY A 56 1.28 -3.70 0.43
CA GLY A 56 2.58 -3.41 1.03
C GLY A 56 2.43 -2.24 1.98
N VAL A 57 3.05 -2.32 3.14
CA VAL A 57 2.95 -1.26 4.16
C VAL A 57 4.20 -0.40 4.11
N ILE A 58 4.01 0.91 3.97
CA ILE A 58 5.12 1.88 3.98
C ILE A 58 4.77 3.08 4.85
N GLY A 59 5.80 3.78 5.30
CA GLY A 59 5.62 4.99 6.09
C GLY A 59 5.23 6.19 5.25
N PRO A 60 4.79 7.28 5.89
CA PRO A 60 4.34 8.47 5.16
C PRO A 60 5.46 9.15 4.37
N GLU A 61 6.70 9.04 4.81
CA GLU A 61 7.86 9.59 4.10
C GLU A 61 8.25 8.77 2.86
N ASP A 62 7.68 7.58 2.72
CA ASP A 62 7.99 6.68 1.61
C ASP A 62 6.98 6.72 0.48
N PHE A 63 6.02 7.64 0.54
CA PHE A 63 4.99 7.79 -0.48
C PHE A 63 4.89 9.25 -0.91
N LYS A 64 4.95 9.49 -2.22
CA LYS A 64 4.79 10.83 -2.77
C LYS A 64 3.97 10.77 -4.05
N LEU A 65 2.82 11.41 -4.04
CA LEU A 65 2.00 11.52 -5.24
C LEU A 65 2.67 12.49 -6.22
N VAL A 66 2.84 12.05 -7.47
CA VAL A 66 3.56 12.82 -8.50
C VAL A 66 2.58 13.48 -9.47
N LYS A 67 1.56 12.74 -9.90
CA LYS A 67 0.55 13.31 -10.79
C LYS A 67 -0.78 12.60 -10.63
N GLY A 68 -1.85 13.25 -11.10
CA GLY A 68 -3.17 12.67 -11.10
C GLY A 68 -3.94 12.88 -9.81
N GLU A 69 -3.55 13.85 -9.00
CA GLU A 69 -4.25 14.15 -7.76
C GLU A 69 -5.74 14.42 -8.00
N ASP A 70 -6.06 15.15 -9.06
CA ASP A 70 -7.43 15.48 -9.43
C ASP A 70 -8.22 14.27 -9.95
N LEU A 71 -7.55 13.17 -10.29
CA LEU A 71 -8.16 11.93 -10.74
C LEU A 71 -8.28 10.88 -9.64
N LEU A 72 -7.61 11.10 -8.51
CA LEU A 72 -7.74 10.23 -7.36
C LEU A 72 -9.09 10.44 -6.70
N THR A 73 -9.81 9.35 -6.52
CA THR A 73 -11.11 9.35 -5.85
C THR A 73 -10.96 8.70 -4.49
N LEU A 74 -11.50 9.37 -3.48
CA LEU A 74 -11.51 8.88 -2.11
C LEU A 74 -12.84 8.17 -1.86
N TYR A 75 -12.76 6.94 -1.40
CA TYR A 75 -13.91 6.19 -0.92
C TYR A 75 -13.76 5.88 0.56
N GLN A 76 -14.78 6.21 1.32
CA GLN A 76 -14.83 5.95 2.76
C GLN A 76 -16.20 5.40 3.12
N PHE A 77 -16.24 4.55 4.14
CA PHE A 77 -17.49 3.95 4.61
C PHE A 77 -17.45 3.73 6.12
N LYS A 78 -18.59 3.43 6.72
CA LYS A 78 -18.77 3.24 8.16
C LYS A 78 -18.23 4.43 8.95
N THR A 79 -17.16 4.23 9.74
CA THR A 79 -16.57 5.28 10.56
C THR A 79 -15.88 6.36 9.75
N LYS A 80 -15.64 6.12 8.47
CA LYS A 80 -14.92 7.03 7.56
C LYS A 80 -13.53 7.40 8.07
N THR A 81 -12.88 6.47 8.76
CA THR A 81 -11.51 6.64 9.24
C THR A 81 -10.50 6.18 8.19
N ALA A 82 -10.71 4.98 7.66
CA ALA A 82 -9.89 4.47 6.56
C ALA A 82 -10.15 5.26 5.29
N GLN A 83 -9.11 5.49 4.52
CA GLN A 83 -9.20 6.20 3.24
C GLN A 83 -8.74 5.28 2.14
N HIS A 84 -9.60 5.07 1.15
CA HIS A 84 -9.32 4.19 0.01
C HIS A 84 -9.29 5.03 -1.26
N TYR A 85 -8.18 4.95 -1.98
CA TYR A 85 -7.96 5.79 -3.16
C TYR A 85 -7.91 4.95 -4.43
N PHE A 86 -8.57 5.43 -5.46
CA PHE A 86 -8.54 4.78 -6.77
C PHE A 86 -8.62 5.82 -7.89
N CYS A 87 -8.14 5.43 -9.07
CA CYS A 87 -8.21 6.30 -10.24
C CYS A 87 -9.65 6.31 -10.78
N LYS A 88 -10.23 7.50 -10.93
CA LYS A 88 -11.60 7.59 -11.43
C LYS A 88 -11.73 7.21 -12.90
N VAL A 89 -10.63 7.21 -13.66
CA VAL A 89 -10.65 6.89 -15.08
C VAL A 89 -10.60 5.38 -15.31
N CYS A 90 -9.64 4.68 -14.70
CA CYS A 90 -9.50 3.23 -14.91
C CYS A 90 -10.04 2.39 -13.74
N GLY A 91 -10.37 3.01 -12.61
CA GLY A 91 -10.95 2.31 -11.46
C GLY A 91 -9.97 1.54 -10.61
N ILE A 92 -8.68 1.57 -10.92
CA ILE A 92 -7.70 0.79 -10.17
C ILE A 92 -7.38 1.44 -8.84
N HIS A 93 -7.50 0.65 -7.78
CA HIS A 93 -7.11 1.02 -6.43
C HIS A 93 -5.59 1.12 -6.34
N THR A 94 -5.08 2.26 -5.92
CA THR A 94 -3.64 2.50 -5.83
C THR A 94 -3.11 2.36 -4.42
N HIS A 95 -3.81 2.92 -3.45
CA HIS A 95 -3.34 2.91 -2.07
C HIS A 95 -4.49 3.22 -1.11
N ASN A 96 -4.22 2.99 0.16
CA ASN A 96 -5.15 3.34 1.23
C ASN A 96 -4.39 3.83 2.45
N ARG A 97 -5.12 4.49 3.34
CA ARG A 97 -4.65 4.80 4.69
C ARG A 97 -5.50 3.99 5.64
N PRO A 98 -4.92 3.03 6.36
CA PRO A 98 -5.71 2.07 7.14
C PRO A 98 -6.33 2.69 8.39
N ARG A 99 -7.43 2.09 8.81
CA ARG A 99 -8.17 2.54 10.00
C ARG A 99 -7.35 2.40 11.27
N SER A 100 -6.59 1.32 11.39
CA SER A 100 -5.79 1.02 12.58
C SER A 100 -4.63 1.98 12.77
N ASN A 101 -4.08 2.52 11.68
CA ASN A 101 -3.01 3.50 11.73
C ASN A 101 -3.06 4.40 10.50
N PRO A 102 -3.76 5.53 10.58
CA PRO A 102 -3.90 6.42 9.40
C PRO A 102 -2.63 7.17 9.02
N LYS A 103 -1.56 7.02 9.78
CA LYS A 103 -0.27 7.66 9.46
C LYS A 103 0.54 6.88 8.43
N ILE A 104 0.24 5.61 8.23
CA ILE A 104 0.96 4.79 7.24
C ILE A 104 0.14 4.69 5.95
N TYR A 105 0.77 4.15 4.92
CA TYR A 105 0.11 3.82 3.67
C TYR A 105 0.11 2.32 3.45
N GLY A 106 -1.03 1.82 2.97
CA GLY A 106 -1.09 0.50 2.36
C GLY A 106 -1.10 0.69 0.86
N VAL A 107 -0.11 0.19 0.16
CA VAL A 107 -0.02 0.37 -1.28
C VAL A 107 -0.37 -0.93 -1.99
N ASN A 108 -1.02 -0.81 -3.16
CA ASN A 108 -1.29 -1.94 -4.02
C ASN A 108 0.01 -2.30 -4.74
N ILE A 109 0.67 -3.36 -4.30
CA ILE A 109 1.99 -3.71 -4.83
C ILE A 109 1.95 -4.08 -6.31
N ALA A 110 0.80 -4.48 -6.82
CA ALA A 110 0.63 -4.77 -8.25
C ALA A 110 0.78 -3.51 -9.11
N CYS A 111 0.59 -2.33 -8.53
CA CYS A 111 0.77 -1.06 -9.22
C CYS A 111 2.22 -0.60 -9.26
N ILE A 112 3.11 -1.26 -8.53
CA ILE A 112 4.53 -0.87 -8.43
C ILE A 112 5.31 -1.56 -9.53
N GLU A 113 6.10 -0.77 -10.27
CA GLU A 113 6.92 -1.31 -11.36
C GLU A 113 7.85 -2.43 -10.87
N GLY A 114 7.96 -3.47 -11.67
CA GLY A 114 8.86 -4.59 -11.38
C GLY A 114 8.35 -5.61 -10.37
N ILE A 115 7.21 -5.36 -9.73
CA ILE A 115 6.64 -6.33 -8.79
C ILE A 115 5.65 -7.23 -9.54
N LYS A 116 5.80 -8.53 -9.35
CA LYS A 116 4.93 -9.55 -9.93
C LYS A 116 4.14 -10.21 -8.82
N PRO A 117 2.92 -9.76 -8.53
CA PRO A 117 2.19 -10.23 -7.36
C PRO A 117 1.86 -11.71 -7.39
N PHE A 118 1.71 -12.32 -8.55
CA PHE A 118 1.42 -13.74 -8.65
C PHE A 118 2.61 -14.64 -8.31
N GLU A 119 3.80 -14.08 -8.20
CA GLU A 119 4.99 -14.81 -7.78
C GLU A 119 5.23 -14.75 -6.28
N ILE A 120 4.43 -13.97 -5.58
CA ILE A 120 4.54 -13.84 -4.12
C ILE A 120 3.67 -14.90 -3.47
N GLU A 121 4.31 -15.80 -2.70
CA GLU A 121 3.64 -16.90 -2.03
C GLU A 121 3.44 -16.62 -0.55
N ASN A 122 2.52 -17.36 0.06
CA ASN A 122 2.32 -17.36 1.52
C ASN A 122 2.04 -15.99 2.11
N VAL A 123 1.21 -15.21 1.43
CA VAL A 123 0.85 -13.88 1.90
C VAL A 123 -0.09 -14.00 3.10
N PRO A 124 0.29 -13.43 4.26
CA PRO A 124 -0.59 -13.48 5.45
C PRO A 124 -1.89 -12.74 5.21
N VAL A 125 -2.94 -13.21 5.86
CA VAL A 125 -4.25 -12.57 5.80
C VAL A 125 -4.52 -11.84 7.11
N ASN A 126 -4.72 -10.53 7.01
CA ASN A 126 -5.15 -9.72 8.13
C ASN A 126 -6.66 -9.88 8.32
N ASP A 127 -7.09 -10.18 9.55
CA ASP A 127 -8.51 -10.41 9.83
C ASP A 127 -9.25 -9.08 10.03
N GLY A 128 -9.54 -8.40 8.91
CA GLY A 128 -10.33 -7.18 8.92
C GLY A 128 -11.83 -7.43 9.05
N GLU A 129 -12.27 -8.67 8.80
CA GLU A 129 -13.67 -9.06 8.98
C GLU A 129 -14.09 -8.95 10.45
N ASN A 130 -13.19 -9.31 11.35
CA ASN A 130 -13.44 -9.27 12.79
C ASN A 130 -12.64 -8.13 13.47
N HIS A 131 -12.58 -7.00 12.81
CA HIS A 131 -11.82 -5.87 13.33
C HIS A 131 -12.35 -5.44 14.72
N PRO A 132 -11.46 -5.21 15.70
CA PRO A 132 -11.90 -4.84 17.06
C PRO A 132 -12.81 -3.63 17.11
N LEU A 133 -12.62 -2.66 16.23
CA LEU A 133 -13.45 -1.45 16.19
C LEU A 133 -14.88 -1.72 15.74
N ASP A 134 -15.11 -2.82 15.02
CA ASP A 134 -16.47 -3.22 14.60
C ASP A 134 -17.21 -4.01 15.65
N GLN A 135 -16.51 -4.49 16.67
CA GLN A 135 -17.09 -5.32 17.73
C GLN A 135 -17.48 -4.51 18.97
N LYS A 136 -17.18 -3.26 18.99
CA LYS A 136 -17.52 -2.36 20.10
C LYS A 136 -18.89 -1.72 19.83
N LYS A 137 -19.93 -2.48 19.94
CA LYS A 137 -21.30 -1.92 19.78
C LYS A 137 -22.04 -1.92 21.10
#